data_cbf5528326cc3665699062032a00a437
#
_entry.id   cbf5528326cc3665699062032a00a437
#
_cell.length_a   1.000
_cell.length_b   1.000
_cell.length_c   1.000
_cell.angle_alpha   90.00
_cell.angle_beta   90.00
_cell.angle_gamma   90.00
#
_symmetry.space_group_name_H-M   'P 1'
#
loop_
_entity.id
_entity.type
_entity.pdbx_description
1 polymer ?
#
loop_
_entity_poly.entity_id
_entity_poly.type
_entity_poly.pdbx_seq_one_letter_code
_entity_poly.pdbx_strand_id
1 'polypeptide(L)'
;KDFFHLLTGLTTINIYSLIYKYIYIIFLMKADIIVIGGGHAGCEAAAAAARIGVKTILITHKFETIGQMSCNPAIGGVGKSHLVKEIDAADGIMARCADRAAIHLKVLNSSKGPAVRATRAQADRELYKKSVQKELKNLENLEIVEGEVTDFGIQNNQICSVTVGESKILKAQKVILTTGTFLNGKLFTGMDNNEGGRVGDNSSKKLAEKLRNIDFSVGRLKTGTPPRIHKDSINWEILEEQKGDVPRPTISFLSDQSIHPKQVPCFITRTNEKTHEIIIGDLDRSPMFSGKIEGVGPRYCPSIEDKIFRFKDKKSHQIFIEPEGLNSDLIYPNGISTSLPKDCQEKFVRSIEGFESAKITQYGYAVEYDFFDPRELHETLETRKIKNLYFAGQINGTTGYEEAAAQGLV
;
A
#
# COMPACT_ATOMS: atom_id res chain seq x y z
N LYS A 1 -27.32 -38.26 49.55
CA LYS A 1 -25.96 -38.59 49.02
C LYS A 1 -25.88 -38.52 47.48
N ASP A 2 -27.03 -38.54 46.77
CA ASP A 2 -27.06 -38.60 45.31
C ASP A 2 -27.02 -37.20 44.61
N PHE A 3 -27.27 -36.13 45.36
CA PHE A 3 -27.28 -34.78 44.78
C PHE A 3 -25.87 -34.18 44.58
N PHE A 4 -24.90 -34.64 45.36
CA PHE A 4 -23.48 -34.19 45.23
C PHE A 4 -22.73 -34.84 44.07
N HIS A 5 -23.11 -36.05 43.66
CA HIS A 5 -22.52 -36.74 42.49
C HIS A 5 -22.97 -36.12 41.15
N LEU A 6 -24.18 -35.54 41.07
CA LEU A 6 -24.68 -34.91 39.85
C LEU A 6 -23.98 -33.56 39.56
N LEU A 7 -23.66 -32.79 40.62
CA LEU A 7 -22.99 -31.49 40.48
C LEU A 7 -21.50 -31.60 40.13
N THR A 8 -20.79 -32.64 40.58
CA THR A 8 -19.40 -32.90 40.24
C THR A 8 -19.24 -33.44 38.81
N GLY A 9 -20.21 -34.21 38.30
CA GLY A 9 -20.19 -34.71 36.91
C GLY A 9 -20.43 -33.60 35.88
N LEU A 10 -21.35 -32.68 36.14
CA LEU A 10 -21.65 -31.58 35.22
C LEU A 10 -20.54 -30.50 35.15
N THR A 11 -19.83 -30.25 36.23
CA THR A 11 -18.69 -29.32 36.26
C THR A 11 -17.47 -29.91 35.57
N THR A 12 -17.20 -31.22 35.72
CA THR A 12 -16.07 -31.90 35.06
C THR A 12 -16.27 -32.00 33.55
N ILE A 13 -17.47 -32.33 33.09
CA ILE A 13 -17.79 -32.40 31.63
C ILE A 13 -17.69 -31.01 30.99
N ASN A 14 -18.10 -29.94 31.66
CA ASN A 14 -17.93 -28.57 31.13
C ASN A 14 -16.48 -28.12 31.08
N ILE A 15 -15.68 -28.47 32.08
CA ILE A 15 -14.24 -28.15 32.08
C ILE A 15 -13.48 -28.95 30.99
N TYR A 16 -13.76 -30.24 30.85
CA TYR A 16 -13.15 -31.05 29.77
C TYR A 16 -13.61 -30.58 28.38
N SER A 17 -14.86 -30.21 28.20
CA SER A 17 -15.37 -29.65 26.96
C SER A 17 -14.74 -28.29 26.62
N LEU A 18 -14.55 -27.43 27.62
CA LEU A 18 -13.86 -26.14 27.49
C LEU A 18 -12.37 -26.36 27.21
N ILE A 19 -11.70 -27.27 27.94
CA ILE A 19 -10.30 -27.59 27.72
C ILE A 19 -10.11 -28.25 26.35
N TYR A 20 -11.00 -29.16 25.92
CA TYR A 20 -10.96 -29.78 24.59
C TYR A 20 -11.23 -28.75 23.49
N LYS A 21 -12.17 -27.85 23.69
CA LYS A 21 -12.45 -26.73 22.78
C LYS A 21 -11.27 -25.74 22.71
N TYR A 22 -10.62 -25.48 23.84
CA TYR A 22 -9.42 -24.64 23.91
C TYR A 22 -8.19 -25.33 23.27
N ILE A 23 -7.97 -26.60 23.57
CA ILE A 23 -6.92 -27.42 22.94
C ILE A 23 -7.20 -27.61 21.46
N TYR A 24 -8.44 -27.83 21.04
CA TYR A 24 -8.85 -27.96 19.65
C TYR A 24 -8.69 -26.65 18.89
N ILE A 25 -8.99 -25.51 19.48
CA ILE A 25 -8.73 -24.16 18.92
C ILE A 25 -7.22 -23.91 18.81
N ILE A 26 -6.42 -24.30 19.81
CA ILE A 26 -4.95 -24.18 19.77
C ILE A 26 -4.32 -25.12 18.74
N PHE A 27 -4.92 -26.29 18.49
CA PHE A 27 -4.40 -27.28 17.52
C PHE A 27 -4.82 -27.01 16.07
N LEU A 28 -5.86 -26.19 15.83
CA LEU A 28 -6.52 -26.05 14.53
C LEU A 28 -5.95 -24.93 13.63
N MET A 29 -5.07 -24.07 14.12
CA MET A 29 -4.50 -23.00 13.30
C MET A 29 -2.98 -23.08 13.25
N LYS A 30 -2.49 -24.16 12.61
CA LYS A 30 -1.09 -24.28 12.21
C LYS A 30 -1.00 -24.01 10.71
N ALA A 31 -0.25 -23.01 10.34
CA ALA A 31 0.14 -22.73 8.97
C ALA A 31 1.62 -23.06 8.77
N ASP A 32 2.03 -23.31 7.54
CA ASP A 32 3.45 -23.36 7.20
C ASP A 32 3.98 -21.92 7.08
N ILE A 33 3.19 -21.04 6.45
CA ILE A 33 3.53 -19.61 6.28
C ILE A 33 2.39 -18.74 6.79
N ILE A 34 2.74 -17.70 7.56
CA ILE A 34 1.85 -16.58 7.88
C ILE A 34 2.38 -15.33 7.20
N VAL A 35 1.52 -14.67 6.42
CA VAL A 35 1.77 -13.36 5.80
C VAL A 35 1.00 -12.29 6.56
N ILE A 36 1.66 -11.21 6.96
CA ILE A 36 1.06 -10.12 7.74
C ILE A 36 1.00 -8.86 6.89
N GLY A 37 -0.21 -8.43 6.52
CA GLY A 37 -0.51 -7.27 5.72
C GLY A 37 -1.08 -7.62 4.34
N GLY A 38 -2.25 -7.05 4.00
CA GLY A 38 -2.97 -7.27 2.73
C GLY A 38 -2.63 -6.26 1.63
N GLY A 39 -1.45 -5.61 1.68
CA GLY A 39 -0.94 -4.75 0.61
C GLY A 39 -0.34 -5.56 -0.56
N HIS A 40 0.28 -4.87 -1.54
CA HIS A 40 0.80 -5.53 -2.75
C HIS A 40 1.82 -6.63 -2.45
N ALA A 41 2.76 -6.38 -1.52
CA ALA A 41 3.72 -7.39 -1.09
C ALA A 41 3.04 -8.61 -0.46
N GLY A 42 2.10 -8.38 0.45
CA GLY A 42 1.41 -9.47 1.14
C GLY A 42 0.49 -10.28 0.22
N CYS A 43 -0.16 -9.62 -0.73
CA CYS A 43 -0.99 -10.32 -1.72
C CYS A 43 -0.15 -11.25 -2.61
N GLU A 44 1.00 -10.79 -3.09
CA GLU A 44 1.90 -11.62 -3.91
C GLU A 44 2.52 -12.76 -3.08
N ALA A 45 3.00 -12.47 -1.85
CA ALA A 45 3.57 -13.48 -0.97
C ALA A 45 2.55 -14.59 -0.63
N ALA A 46 1.33 -14.20 -0.26
CA ALA A 46 0.26 -15.14 0.06
C ALA A 46 -0.16 -15.97 -1.17
N ALA A 47 -0.29 -15.30 -2.33
CA ALA A 47 -0.65 -15.97 -3.57
C ALA A 47 0.43 -16.96 -4.03
N ALA A 48 1.70 -16.55 -4.00
CA ALA A 48 2.82 -17.42 -4.38
C ALA A 48 2.91 -18.67 -3.47
N ALA A 49 2.90 -18.46 -2.15
CA ALA A 49 2.95 -19.57 -1.19
C ALA A 49 1.77 -20.55 -1.35
N ALA A 50 0.56 -20.05 -1.50
CA ALA A 50 -0.61 -20.90 -1.66
C ALA A 50 -0.60 -21.68 -2.99
N ARG A 51 -0.15 -21.07 -4.11
CA ARG A 51 -0.06 -21.75 -5.41
C ARG A 51 0.94 -22.90 -5.43
N ILE A 52 2.04 -22.80 -4.71
CA ILE A 52 3.01 -23.92 -4.60
C ILE A 52 2.55 -25.01 -3.60
N GLY A 53 1.33 -24.92 -3.08
CA GLY A 53 0.73 -25.92 -2.21
C GLY A 53 1.05 -25.77 -0.72
N VAL A 54 1.61 -24.66 -0.30
CA VAL A 54 1.97 -24.39 1.11
C VAL A 54 0.75 -23.84 1.86
N LYS A 55 0.44 -24.43 3.02
CA LYS A 55 -0.66 -23.96 3.87
C LYS A 55 -0.35 -22.55 4.40
N THR A 56 -1.05 -21.57 3.88
CA THR A 56 -0.79 -20.15 4.07
C THR A 56 -1.94 -19.44 4.79
N ILE A 57 -1.62 -18.56 5.74
CA ILE A 57 -2.57 -17.65 6.35
C ILE A 57 -2.16 -16.21 6.01
N LEU A 58 -3.06 -15.43 5.41
CA LEU A 58 -2.91 -13.98 5.24
C LEU A 58 -3.67 -13.26 6.36
N ILE A 59 -2.96 -12.50 7.19
CA ILE A 59 -3.58 -11.69 8.25
C ILE A 59 -3.62 -10.23 7.80
N THR A 60 -4.80 -9.63 7.88
CA THR A 60 -5.03 -8.22 7.52
C THR A 60 -6.00 -7.56 8.49
N HIS A 61 -5.93 -6.25 8.67
CA HIS A 61 -6.86 -5.53 9.54
C HIS A 61 -8.32 -5.71 9.10
N LYS A 62 -8.58 -5.60 7.78
CA LYS A 62 -9.91 -5.74 7.18
C LYS A 62 -9.79 -6.38 5.81
N PHE A 63 -10.63 -7.36 5.51
CA PHE A 63 -10.69 -8.01 4.20
C PHE A 63 -10.92 -7.00 3.07
N GLU A 64 -11.83 -6.04 3.27
CA GLU A 64 -12.21 -5.04 2.28
C GLU A 64 -11.05 -4.16 1.83
N THR A 65 -9.94 -4.10 2.60
CA THR A 65 -8.77 -3.29 2.27
C THR A 65 -7.66 -4.06 1.58
N ILE A 66 -7.82 -5.37 1.37
CA ILE A 66 -6.83 -6.19 0.62
C ILE A 66 -6.72 -5.67 -0.81
N GLY A 67 -5.49 -5.46 -1.27
CA GLY A 67 -5.20 -4.96 -2.62
C GLY A 67 -5.51 -3.47 -2.83
N GLN A 68 -5.81 -2.72 -1.76
CA GLN A 68 -6.13 -1.29 -1.89
C GLN A 68 -4.91 -0.48 -2.32
N MET A 69 -5.09 0.31 -3.39
CA MET A 69 -4.11 1.31 -3.81
C MET A 69 -4.18 2.53 -2.91
N SER A 70 -3.24 2.68 -1.98
CA SER A 70 -3.28 3.75 -0.96
C SER A 70 -2.88 5.13 -1.50
N CYS A 71 -2.15 5.19 -2.61
CA CYS A 71 -1.64 6.43 -3.19
C CYS A 71 -2.08 6.54 -4.65
N ASN A 72 -1.17 6.52 -5.61
CA ASN A 72 -1.47 6.63 -7.04
C ASN A 72 -2.31 5.45 -7.53
N PRO A 73 -3.45 5.66 -8.22
CA PRO A 73 -4.24 4.57 -8.81
C PRO A 73 -3.65 4.10 -10.15
N ALA A 74 -2.38 3.73 -10.17
CA ALA A 74 -1.70 3.28 -11.38
C ALA A 74 -0.68 2.18 -11.10
N ILE A 75 -0.51 1.28 -12.07
CA ILE A 75 0.50 0.23 -12.08
C ILE A 75 1.39 0.40 -13.30
N GLY A 76 2.69 0.18 -13.12
CA GLY A 76 3.70 0.33 -14.17
C GLY A 76 4.20 1.76 -14.32
N GLY A 77 4.74 2.06 -15.50
CA GLY A 77 5.44 3.31 -15.78
C GLY A 77 6.96 3.15 -15.83
N VAL A 78 7.65 4.26 -16.08
CA VAL A 78 9.11 4.27 -16.25
C VAL A 78 9.80 3.81 -14.97
N GLY A 79 10.73 2.86 -15.11
CA GLY A 79 11.44 2.26 -13.98
C GLY A 79 10.64 1.25 -13.16
N LYS A 80 9.40 0.91 -13.59
CA LYS A 80 8.47 0.04 -12.84
C LYS A 80 7.87 -1.07 -13.68
N SER A 81 7.51 -0.82 -14.94
CA SER A 81 6.80 -1.79 -15.78
C SER A 81 7.60 -3.07 -16.04
N HIS A 82 8.94 -3.03 -16.04
CA HIS A 82 9.78 -4.23 -16.15
C HIS A 82 9.61 -5.14 -14.92
N LEU A 83 9.53 -4.58 -13.69
CA LEU A 83 9.24 -5.36 -12.48
C LEU A 83 7.88 -6.03 -12.57
N VAL A 84 6.86 -5.33 -13.07
CA VAL A 84 5.52 -5.92 -13.26
C VAL A 84 5.57 -7.09 -14.23
N LYS A 85 6.37 -6.98 -15.31
CA LYS A 85 6.57 -8.09 -16.27
C LYS A 85 7.31 -9.28 -15.64
N GLU A 86 8.29 -9.04 -14.79
CA GLU A 86 9.01 -10.08 -14.05
C GLU A 86 8.10 -10.79 -13.04
N ILE A 87 7.28 -10.03 -12.30
CA ILE A 87 6.25 -10.56 -11.42
C ILE A 87 5.27 -11.44 -12.20
N ASP A 88 4.79 -10.98 -13.35
CA ASP A 88 3.87 -11.71 -14.22
C ASP A 88 4.49 -12.99 -14.78
N ALA A 89 5.75 -12.93 -15.20
CA ALA A 89 6.50 -14.10 -15.70
C ALA A 89 6.70 -15.19 -14.62
N ALA A 90 6.74 -14.78 -13.34
CA ALA A 90 6.78 -15.68 -12.19
C ALA A 90 5.37 -16.03 -11.64
N ASP A 91 4.33 -15.85 -12.45
CA ASP A 91 2.92 -16.10 -12.13
C ASP A 91 2.35 -15.22 -11.01
N GLY A 92 2.90 -14.01 -10.77
CA GLY A 92 2.32 -13.03 -9.86
C GLY A 92 0.94 -12.55 -10.31
N ILE A 93 0.16 -12.01 -9.38
CA ILE A 93 -1.23 -11.62 -9.65
C ILE A 93 -1.39 -10.16 -10.08
N MET A 94 -0.40 -9.30 -9.80
CA MET A 94 -0.50 -7.85 -9.99
C MET A 94 -0.85 -7.46 -11.44
N ALA A 95 -0.16 -8.02 -12.41
CA ALA A 95 -0.33 -7.65 -13.83
C ALA A 95 -1.72 -8.00 -14.34
N ARG A 96 -2.21 -9.21 -14.05
CA ARG A 96 -3.56 -9.67 -14.42
C ARG A 96 -4.65 -8.83 -13.75
N CYS A 97 -4.46 -8.49 -12.47
CA CYS A 97 -5.39 -7.61 -11.75
C CYS A 97 -5.37 -6.19 -12.29
N ALA A 98 -4.19 -5.69 -12.70
CA ALA A 98 -4.06 -4.37 -13.31
C ALA A 98 -4.78 -4.29 -14.66
N ASP A 99 -4.67 -5.30 -15.53
CA ASP A 99 -5.40 -5.32 -16.80
C ASP A 99 -6.92 -5.31 -16.59
N ARG A 100 -7.44 -6.10 -15.64
CA ARG A 100 -8.89 -6.12 -15.33
C ARG A 100 -9.42 -4.81 -14.74
N ALA A 101 -8.55 -3.92 -14.32
CA ALA A 101 -8.89 -2.63 -13.72
C ALA A 101 -8.42 -1.43 -14.55
N ALA A 102 -7.67 -1.64 -15.63
CA ALA A 102 -7.06 -0.60 -16.42
C ALA A 102 -8.09 0.22 -17.21
N ILE A 103 -8.37 1.43 -16.75
CA ILE A 103 -9.30 2.38 -17.39
C ILE A 103 -8.60 3.34 -18.35
N HIS A 104 -7.25 3.39 -18.32
CA HIS A 104 -6.42 4.11 -19.27
C HIS A 104 -5.05 3.41 -19.37
N LEU A 105 -4.62 3.11 -20.59
CA LEU A 105 -3.39 2.41 -20.88
C LEU A 105 -2.52 3.21 -21.86
N LYS A 106 -1.25 3.39 -21.51
CA LYS A 106 -0.31 4.14 -22.34
C LYS A 106 1.11 3.58 -22.25
N VAL A 107 1.77 3.50 -23.40
CA VAL A 107 3.21 3.21 -23.48
C VAL A 107 3.97 4.54 -23.41
N LEU A 108 4.59 4.77 -22.26
CA LEU A 108 5.45 5.93 -22.05
C LEU A 108 6.77 5.76 -22.85
N ASN A 109 7.36 6.88 -23.26
CA ASN A 109 8.60 6.89 -24.03
C ASN A 109 8.54 6.04 -25.33
N SER A 110 7.38 5.94 -25.96
CA SER A 110 7.17 5.13 -27.18
C SER A 110 8.10 5.53 -28.34
N SER A 111 8.50 6.81 -28.40
CA SER A 111 9.48 7.34 -29.37
C SER A 111 10.95 7.05 -29.02
N LYS A 112 11.24 6.45 -27.87
CA LYS A 112 12.59 6.12 -27.40
C LYS A 112 12.92 4.65 -27.64
N GLY A 113 14.17 4.27 -27.32
CA GLY A 113 14.59 2.87 -27.42
C GLY A 113 13.83 1.92 -26.49
N PRO A 114 13.80 0.62 -26.79
CA PRO A 114 13.01 -0.38 -26.02
C PRO A 114 13.31 -0.39 -24.51
N ALA A 115 14.55 -0.16 -24.12
CA ALA A 115 14.98 -0.19 -22.70
C ALA A 115 14.27 0.83 -21.80
N VAL A 116 13.71 1.90 -22.36
CA VAL A 116 13.01 2.95 -21.59
C VAL A 116 11.52 3.03 -21.89
N ARG A 117 11.01 2.20 -22.79
CA ARG A 117 9.57 2.08 -23.03
C ARG A 117 8.90 1.42 -21.84
N ALA A 118 7.79 1.98 -21.40
CA ALA A 118 7.15 1.53 -20.18
C ALA A 118 5.63 1.61 -20.30
N THR A 119 4.94 0.48 -20.14
CA THR A 119 3.48 0.46 -20.08
C THR A 119 3.02 0.98 -18.72
N ARG A 120 2.05 1.90 -18.73
CA ARG A 120 1.41 2.42 -17.54
C ARG A 120 -0.10 2.24 -17.66
N ALA A 121 -0.69 1.60 -16.68
CA ALA A 121 -2.13 1.49 -16.53
C ALA A 121 -2.60 2.42 -15.42
N GLN A 122 -3.50 3.34 -15.75
CA GLN A 122 -4.36 3.97 -14.76
C GLN A 122 -5.47 3.00 -14.42
N ALA A 123 -5.62 2.68 -13.13
CA ALA A 123 -6.57 1.67 -12.68
C ALA A 123 -7.77 2.30 -11.96
N ASP A 124 -8.93 1.69 -12.16
CA ASP A 124 -10.06 1.86 -11.25
C ASP A 124 -9.72 1.15 -9.94
N ARG A 125 -9.67 1.91 -8.83
CA ARG A 125 -9.26 1.40 -7.51
C ARG A 125 -10.14 0.25 -7.02
N GLU A 126 -11.46 0.36 -7.25
CA GLU A 126 -12.40 -0.64 -6.78
C GLU A 126 -12.33 -1.91 -7.63
N LEU A 127 -12.17 -1.78 -8.95
CA LEU A 127 -11.98 -2.94 -9.84
C LEU A 127 -10.67 -3.66 -9.53
N TYR A 128 -9.57 -2.92 -9.30
CA TYR A 128 -8.30 -3.52 -8.94
C TYR A 128 -8.38 -4.29 -7.62
N LYS A 129 -8.90 -3.65 -6.58
CA LYS A 129 -9.11 -4.24 -5.26
C LYS A 129 -9.96 -5.52 -5.34
N LYS A 130 -11.10 -5.45 -6.02
CA LYS A 130 -11.99 -6.62 -6.23
C LYS A 130 -11.30 -7.73 -7.01
N SER A 131 -10.47 -7.39 -8.01
CA SER A 131 -9.72 -8.38 -8.78
C SER A 131 -8.70 -9.11 -7.91
N VAL A 132 -7.92 -8.38 -7.09
CA VAL A 132 -6.96 -8.97 -6.14
C VAL A 132 -7.68 -9.88 -5.13
N GLN A 133 -8.78 -9.39 -4.53
CA GLN A 133 -9.56 -10.19 -3.57
C GLN A 133 -10.12 -11.46 -4.20
N LYS A 134 -10.56 -11.41 -5.46
CA LYS A 134 -11.04 -12.58 -6.20
C LYS A 134 -9.93 -13.60 -6.44
N GLU A 135 -8.75 -13.15 -6.88
CA GLU A 135 -7.59 -14.04 -7.06
C GLU A 135 -7.26 -14.77 -5.75
N LEU A 136 -7.15 -14.04 -4.64
CA LEU A 136 -6.81 -14.64 -3.35
C LEU A 136 -7.87 -15.59 -2.82
N LYS A 137 -9.16 -15.27 -2.96
CA LYS A 137 -10.27 -16.13 -2.51
C LYS A 137 -10.32 -17.49 -3.24
N ASN A 138 -9.81 -17.55 -4.46
CA ASN A 138 -9.83 -18.77 -5.28
C ASN A 138 -8.66 -19.72 -4.99
N LEU A 139 -7.76 -19.37 -4.07
CA LEU A 139 -6.60 -20.20 -3.72
C LEU A 139 -6.95 -21.18 -2.60
N GLU A 140 -6.91 -22.48 -2.89
CA GLU A 140 -7.30 -23.54 -1.95
C GLU A 140 -6.45 -23.60 -0.68
N ASN A 141 -5.14 -23.25 -0.78
CA ASN A 141 -4.20 -23.33 0.35
C ASN A 141 -4.08 -22.01 1.12
N LEU A 142 -4.98 -21.04 0.88
CA LEU A 142 -4.96 -19.74 1.50
C LEU A 142 -6.17 -19.54 2.43
N GLU A 143 -5.89 -19.29 3.69
CA GLU A 143 -6.86 -18.78 4.66
C GLU A 143 -6.63 -17.28 4.90
N ILE A 144 -7.70 -16.50 4.96
CA ILE A 144 -7.63 -15.06 5.25
C ILE A 144 -8.22 -14.82 6.62
N VAL A 145 -7.43 -14.18 7.50
CA VAL A 145 -7.80 -13.87 8.88
C VAL A 145 -7.80 -12.35 9.08
N GLU A 146 -8.93 -11.82 9.55
CA GLU A 146 -8.99 -10.41 9.95
C GLU A 146 -8.50 -10.23 11.38
N GLY A 147 -7.70 -9.18 11.58
CA GLY A 147 -7.18 -8.78 12.88
C GLY A 147 -5.85 -8.05 12.80
N GLU A 148 -5.49 -7.45 13.92
CA GLU A 148 -4.19 -6.81 14.11
C GLU A 148 -3.20 -7.81 14.72
N VAL A 149 -2.04 -7.98 14.10
CA VAL A 149 -0.93 -8.70 14.74
C VAL A 149 -0.24 -7.78 15.73
N THR A 150 -0.18 -8.22 16.98
CA THR A 150 0.31 -7.42 18.11
C THR A 150 1.64 -7.92 18.67
N ASP A 151 1.97 -9.19 18.48
CA ASP A 151 3.18 -9.80 19.03
C ASP A 151 3.66 -11.02 18.23
N PHE A 152 4.90 -11.46 18.50
CA PHE A 152 5.55 -12.65 17.97
C PHE A 152 6.00 -13.59 19.07
N GLY A 153 5.81 -14.90 18.87
CA GLY A 153 6.51 -15.93 19.64
C GLY A 153 7.87 -16.22 19.00
N ILE A 154 8.94 -15.99 19.75
CA ILE A 154 10.31 -16.26 19.30
C ILE A 154 10.94 -17.24 20.29
N GLN A 155 11.51 -18.34 19.78
CA GLN A 155 12.23 -19.36 20.56
C GLN A 155 13.56 -19.65 19.89
N ASN A 156 14.67 -19.63 20.62
CA ASN A 156 16.02 -19.88 20.12
C ASN A 156 16.35 -19.02 18.84
N ASN A 157 16.04 -17.74 18.86
CA ASN A 157 16.18 -16.81 17.73
C ASN A 157 15.42 -17.24 16.46
N GLN A 158 14.36 -18.00 16.61
CA GLN A 158 13.49 -18.41 15.52
C GLN A 158 12.04 -18.02 15.81
N ILE A 159 11.34 -17.46 14.83
CA ILE A 159 9.91 -17.20 14.94
C ILE A 159 9.13 -18.52 14.93
N CYS A 160 8.11 -18.64 15.78
CA CYS A 160 7.28 -19.84 15.87
C CYS A 160 5.78 -19.57 15.91
N SER A 161 5.37 -18.32 16.17
CA SER A 161 3.97 -17.91 16.22
C SER A 161 3.78 -16.42 16.09
N VAL A 162 2.55 -16.01 15.82
CA VAL A 162 2.10 -14.61 15.88
C VAL A 162 0.88 -14.53 16.79
N THR A 163 0.69 -13.38 17.45
CA THR A 163 -0.50 -13.08 18.23
C THR A 163 -1.38 -12.11 17.48
N VAL A 164 -2.65 -12.45 17.29
CA VAL A 164 -3.67 -11.61 16.67
C VAL A 164 -4.61 -11.09 17.75
N GLY A 165 -4.77 -9.76 17.80
CA GLY A 165 -5.50 -9.10 18.86
C GLY A 165 -4.83 -9.29 20.22
N GLU A 166 -5.62 -9.62 21.25
CA GLU A 166 -5.12 -9.75 22.63
C GLU A 166 -4.62 -11.15 22.98
N SER A 167 -5.14 -12.21 22.31
CA SER A 167 -4.90 -13.58 22.81
C SER A 167 -4.89 -14.68 21.74
N LYS A 168 -5.29 -14.41 20.49
CA LYS A 168 -5.34 -15.46 19.46
C LYS A 168 -3.94 -15.75 18.94
N ILE A 169 -3.36 -16.88 19.34
CA ILE A 169 -2.03 -17.32 18.91
C ILE A 169 -2.16 -18.25 17.70
N LEU A 170 -1.45 -17.90 16.61
CA LEU A 170 -1.34 -18.69 15.40
C LEU A 170 0.10 -19.19 15.27
N LYS A 171 0.30 -20.51 15.15
CA LYS A 171 1.61 -21.12 14.97
C LYS A 171 1.99 -21.15 13.49
N ALA A 172 3.24 -20.83 13.18
CA ALA A 172 3.78 -20.88 11.83
C ALA A 172 5.23 -21.34 11.83
N GLN A 173 5.66 -21.94 10.72
CA GLN A 173 7.08 -22.23 10.50
C GLN A 173 7.83 -20.99 10.01
N LYS A 174 7.17 -20.16 9.19
CA LYS A 174 7.72 -18.92 8.63
C LYS A 174 6.71 -17.79 8.73
N VAL A 175 7.20 -16.58 8.89
CA VAL A 175 6.37 -15.35 8.95
C VAL A 175 6.94 -14.31 7.98
N ILE A 176 6.09 -13.75 7.14
CA ILE A 176 6.43 -12.68 6.19
C ILE A 176 5.72 -11.40 6.62
N LEU A 177 6.48 -10.37 6.96
CA LEU A 177 5.99 -9.05 7.33
C LEU A 177 5.92 -8.15 6.12
N THR A 178 4.72 -7.62 5.84
CA THR A 178 4.46 -6.73 4.71
C THR A 178 3.61 -5.53 5.15
N THR A 179 4.01 -4.90 6.24
CA THR A 179 3.22 -3.93 6.99
C THR A 179 3.03 -2.56 6.32
N GLY A 180 3.67 -2.32 5.18
CA GLY A 180 3.52 -1.07 4.43
C GLY A 180 3.87 0.17 5.28
N THR A 181 2.96 1.15 5.33
CA THR A 181 3.11 2.41 6.07
C THR A 181 2.53 2.36 7.48
N PHE A 182 2.18 1.17 8.00
CA PHE A 182 1.41 1.03 9.24
C PHE A 182 2.26 0.98 10.51
N LEU A 183 3.56 0.56 10.43
CA LEU A 183 4.41 0.49 11.61
C LEU A 183 4.70 1.88 12.16
N ASN A 184 4.18 2.15 13.37
CA ASN A 184 4.29 3.45 14.04
C ASN A 184 3.95 4.62 13.09
N GLY A 185 2.94 4.42 12.25
CA GLY A 185 2.51 5.36 11.22
C GLY A 185 1.90 6.62 11.81
N LYS A 186 2.29 7.79 11.26
CA LYS A 186 1.75 9.11 11.61
C LYS A 186 1.38 9.87 10.35
N LEU A 187 0.19 10.44 10.33
CA LEU A 187 -0.34 11.25 9.22
C LEU A 187 -0.14 12.73 9.54
N PHE A 188 0.34 13.51 8.57
CA PHE A 188 0.59 14.95 8.72
C PHE A 188 -0.13 15.75 7.65
N THR A 189 -0.85 16.81 8.09
CA THR A 189 -1.40 17.85 7.22
C THR A 189 -1.12 19.19 7.88
N GLY A 190 -0.17 19.95 7.36
CA GLY A 190 0.43 21.07 8.07
C GLY A 190 1.05 20.61 9.39
N MET A 191 0.87 21.38 10.43
CA MET A 191 1.39 21.08 11.76
C MET A 191 0.53 20.09 12.54
N ASP A 192 -0.65 19.72 12.02
CA ASP A 192 -1.51 18.69 12.62
C ASP A 192 -1.00 17.30 12.29
N ASN A 193 -1.05 16.42 13.29
CA ASN A 193 -0.74 15.00 13.07
C ASN A 193 -1.72 14.09 13.81
N ASN A 194 -1.96 12.94 13.20
CA ASN A 194 -2.77 11.87 13.77
C ASN A 194 -2.04 10.53 13.56
N GLU A 195 -2.30 9.58 14.45
CA GLU A 195 -1.82 8.22 14.30
C GLU A 195 -2.59 7.50 13.21
N GLY A 196 -1.88 6.75 12.37
CA GLY A 196 -2.50 5.95 11.31
C GLY A 196 -1.49 5.52 10.26
N GLY A 197 -1.73 4.40 9.63
CA GLY A 197 -0.96 3.95 8.46
C GLY A 197 -1.49 4.54 7.15
N ARG A 198 -2.75 4.98 7.17
CA ARG A 198 -3.50 5.62 6.09
C ARG A 198 -4.71 6.33 6.70
N VAL A 199 -5.28 7.34 6.02
CA VAL A 199 -6.51 7.99 6.49
C VAL A 199 -7.62 6.96 6.67
N GLY A 200 -8.20 6.94 7.87
CA GLY A 200 -9.26 6.02 8.29
C GLY A 200 -8.79 4.65 8.81
N ASP A 201 -7.48 4.39 8.85
CA ASP A 201 -6.92 3.14 9.35
C ASP A 201 -5.90 3.39 10.47
N ASN A 202 -5.97 2.56 11.51
CA ASN A 202 -5.09 2.66 12.68
C ASN A 202 -3.62 2.30 12.33
N SER A 203 -2.70 2.77 13.15
CA SER A 203 -1.29 2.41 13.13
C SER A 203 -1.03 1.12 13.92
N SER A 204 -0.10 0.28 13.47
CA SER A 204 0.33 -0.95 14.17
C SER A 204 1.45 -0.63 15.17
N LYS A 205 1.11 -0.03 16.31
CA LYS A 205 2.07 0.40 17.32
C LYS A 205 2.68 -0.75 18.10
N LYS A 206 1.85 -1.65 18.63
CA LYS A 206 2.32 -2.79 19.44
C LYS A 206 3.35 -3.62 18.68
N LEU A 207 3.08 -3.90 17.41
CA LEU A 207 3.99 -4.61 16.54
C LEU A 207 5.29 -3.83 16.28
N ALA A 208 5.21 -2.51 16.08
CA ALA A 208 6.38 -1.65 15.90
C ALA A 208 7.27 -1.64 17.15
N GLU A 209 6.69 -1.51 18.35
CA GLU A 209 7.39 -1.59 19.63
C GLU A 209 8.10 -2.95 19.80
N LYS A 210 7.40 -4.05 19.47
CA LYS A 210 7.99 -5.39 19.52
C LYS A 210 9.21 -5.52 18.62
N LEU A 211 9.14 -5.03 17.39
CA LEU A 211 10.24 -5.07 16.42
C LEU A 211 11.42 -4.19 16.87
N ARG A 212 11.16 -3.02 17.44
CA ARG A 212 12.20 -2.14 18.02
C ARG A 212 12.95 -2.81 19.16
N ASN A 213 12.26 -3.62 19.98
CA ASN A 213 12.87 -4.37 21.08
C ASN A 213 13.75 -5.56 20.62
N ILE A 214 13.70 -5.93 19.34
CA ILE A 214 14.57 -6.97 18.74
C ILE A 214 15.91 -6.38 18.28
N ASP A 215 16.14 -5.07 18.51
CA ASP A 215 17.38 -4.40 18.17
C ASP A 215 17.70 -4.34 16.66
N PHE A 216 16.68 -4.31 15.81
CA PHE A 216 16.83 -3.97 14.39
C PHE A 216 17.20 -2.49 14.23
N SER A 217 17.99 -2.18 13.20
CA SER A 217 18.26 -0.79 12.80
C SER A 217 17.01 -0.18 12.19
N VAL A 218 16.33 0.67 12.95
CA VAL A 218 15.07 1.32 12.59
C VAL A 218 15.33 2.73 12.12
N GLY A 219 14.81 3.07 10.95
CA GLY A 219 14.74 4.42 10.45
C GLY A 219 13.29 4.86 10.21
N ARG A 220 13.12 6.12 9.79
CA ARG A 220 11.82 6.66 9.39
C ARG A 220 11.82 7.00 7.91
N LEU A 221 10.77 6.59 7.20
CA LEU A 221 10.49 7.03 5.83
C LEU A 221 9.19 7.84 5.78
N LYS A 222 9.12 8.73 4.79
CA LYS A 222 7.94 9.55 4.55
C LYS A 222 7.44 9.33 3.13
N THR A 223 6.15 9.09 2.98
CA THR A 223 5.47 9.17 1.69
C THR A 223 4.35 10.21 1.75
N GLY A 224 3.75 10.55 0.62
CA GLY A 224 2.70 11.56 0.57
C GLY A 224 1.68 11.28 -0.51
N THR A 225 0.54 11.93 -0.42
CA THR A 225 -0.53 11.87 -1.40
C THR A 225 -1.06 13.27 -1.72
N PRO A 226 -1.51 13.54 -2.96
CA PRO A 226 -2.13 14.81 -3.29
C PRO A 226 -3.55 14.92 -2.71
N PRO A 227 -4.13 16.12 -2.69
CA PRO A 227 -5.55 16.29 -2.43
C PRO A 227 -6.39 15.53 -3.45
N ARG A 228 -7.63 15.17 -3.10
CA ARG A 228 -8.64 14.66 -4.04
C ARG A 228 -9.59 15.77 -4.40
N ILE A 229 -9.89 15.88 -5.67
CA ILE A 229 -10.73 16.95 -6.23
C ILE A 229 -12.01 16.32 -6.78
N HIS A 230 -13.15 16.95 -6.51
CA HIS A 230 -14.43 16.52 -7.08
C HIS A 230 -14.47 16.84 -8.58
N LYS A 231 -14.78 15.85 -9.42
CA LYS A 231 -14.70 15.96 -10.88
C LYS A 231 -15.53 17.12 -11.46
N ASP A 232 -16.73 17.40 -10.88
CA ASP A 232 -17.63 18.44 -11.38
C ASP A 232 -17.15 19.86 -11.07
N SER A 233 -16.06 20.01 -10.27
CA SER A 233 -15.45 21.28 -9.94
C SER A 233 -14.23 21.62 -10.80
N ILE A 234 -13.96 20.83 -11.82
CA ILE A 234 -12.83 20.99 -12.74
C ILE A 234 -13.34 21.55 -14.07
N ASN A 235 -12.65 22.54 -14.59
CA ASN A 235 -12.92 23.07 -15.93
C ASN A 235 -12.16 22.22 -16.97
N TRP A 236 -12.84 21.18 -17.47
CA TRP A 236 -12.25 20.21 -18.41
C TRP A 236 -11.97 20.79 -19.80
N GLU A 237 -12.68 21.83 -20.21
CA GLU A 237 -12.63 22.39 -21.56
C GLU A 237 -11.27 22.99 -21.92
N ILE A 238 -10.56 23.49 -20.92
CA ILE A 238 -9.26 24.15 -21.10
C ILE A 238 -8.07 23.20 -20.89
N LEU A 239 -8.32 21.95 -20.50
CA LEU A 239 -7.27 20.99 -20.16
C LEU A 239 -6.83 20.18 -21.38
N GLU A 240 -5.54 19.86 -21.45
CA GLU A 240 -4.99 18.96 -22.47
C GLU A 240 -5.46 17.52 -22.25
N GLU A 241 -6.28 16.98 -23.17
CA GLU A 241 -6.72 15.60 -23.11
C GLU A 241 -5.59 14.64 -23.48
N GLN A 242 -5.33 13.64 -22.66
CA GLN A 242 -4.44 12.53 -22.93
C GLN A 242 -5.21 11.23 -23.11
N LYS A 243 -5.39 10.79 -24.35
CA LYS A 243 -6.00 9.50 -24.69
C LYS A 243 -5.04 8.34 -24.44
N GLY A 244 -5.63 7.20 -24.10
CA GLY A 244 -4.90 5.93 -24.09
C GLY A 244 -4.45 5.51 -25.48
N ASP A 245 -3.55 4.54 -25.56
CA ASP A 245 -3.01 4.04 -26.82
C ASP A 245 -4.01 3.13 -27.57
N VAL A 246 -3.94 3.15 -28.90
CA VAL A 246 -4.69 2.26 -29.80
C VAL A 246 -3.68 1.67 -30.79
N PRO A 247 -3.53 0.31 -30.87
CA PRO A 247 -4.19 -0.70 -30.03
C PRO A 247 -3.74 -0.59 -28.56
N ARG A 248 -4.62 -1.00 -27.64
CA ARG A 248 -4.34 -0.97 -26.19
C ARG A 248 -3.26 -1.99 -25.83
N PRO A 249 -2.19 -1.60 -25.14
CA PRO A 249 -1.24 -2.58 -24.62
C PRO A 249 -1.87 -3.40 -23.49
N THR A 250 -1.38 -4.61 -23.26
CA THR A 250 -1.63 -5.40 -22.04
C THR A 250 -0.43 -5.34 -21.10
N ILE A 251 -0.69 -5.43 -19.81
CA ILE A 251 0.36 -5.52 -18.79
C ILE A 251 0.79 -6.96 -18.61
N SER A 252 -0.15 -7.89 -18.43
CA SER A 252 0.12 -9.31 -18.33
C SER A 252 0.34 -9.96 -19.69
N PHE A 253 1.25 -10.93 -19.74
CA PHE A 253 1.42 -11.81 -20.90
C PHE A 253 0.24 -12.77 -21.11
N LEU A 254 -0.55 -13.00 -20.06
CA LEU A 254 -1.70 -13.90 -20.06
C LEU A 254 -3.03 -13.18 -20.37
N SER A 255 -3.00 -11.88 -20.52
CA SER A 255 -4.19 -11.06 -20.80
C SER A 255 -4.33 -10.73 -22.27
N ASP A 256 -5.55 -10.57 -22.74
CA ASP A 256 -5.89 -9.92 -24.00
C ASP A 256 -6.70 -8.64 -23.74
N GLN A 257 -6.92 -7.85 -24.80
CA GLN A 257 -7.58 -6.55 -24.68
C GLN A 257 -9.07 -6.63 -24.29
N SER A 258 -9.69 -7.80 -24.39
CA SER A 258 -11.12 -7.99 -24.10
C SER A 258 -11.45 -7.87 -22.62
N ILE A 259 -10.45 -8.10 -21.75
CA ILE A 259 -10.65 -8.01 -20.30
C ILE A 259 -10.63 -6.57 -19.76
N HIS A 260 -10.16 -5.61 -20.57
CA HIS A 260 -10.08 -4.22 -20.14
C HIS A 260 -11.46 -3.61 -19.96
N PRO A 261 -11.72 -2.89 -18.88
CA PRO A 261 -12.98 -2.15 -18.71
C PRO A 261 -13.09 -0.99 -19.70
N LYS A 262 -14.19 -0.24 -19.62
CA LYS A 262 -14.36 1.00 -20.39
C LYS A 262 -13.16 1.92 -20.21
N GLN A 263 -12.61 2.42 -21.30
CA GLN A 263 -11.50 3.36 -21.28
C GLN A 263 -11.99 4.80 -21.15
N VAL A 264 -11.23 5.58 -20.39
CA VAL A 264 -11.45 7.01 -20.19
C VAL A 264 -10.14 7.78 -20.41
N PRO A 265 -10.17 9.03 -20.85
CA PRO A 265 -8.96 9.84 -20.95
C PRO A 265 -8.47 10.27 -19.57
N CYS A 266 -7.18 10.56 -19.48
CA CYS A 266 -6.59 11.41 -18.45
C CYS A 266 -6.41 12.82 -19.03
N PHE A 267 -6.14 13.80 -18.18
CA PHE A 267 -5.89 15.15 -18.62
C PHE A 267 -4.57 15.68 -18.01
N ILE A 268 -4.05 16.73 -18.59
CA ILE A 268 -2.79 17.34 -18.17
C ILE A 268 -3.03 18.83 -17.88
N THR A 269 -2.46 19.27 -16.77
CA THR A 269 -2.27 20.71 -16.46
C THR A 269 -0.88 20.90 -15.87
N ARG A 270 -0.60 22.10 -15.38
CA ARG A 270 0.70 22.46 -14.83
C ARG A 270 0.56 23.45 -13.67
N THR A 271 1.51 23.41 -12.75
CA THR A 271 1.71 24.52 -11.80
C THR A 271 2.20 25.76 -12.55
N ASN A 272 2.02 26.93 -11.97
CA ASN A 272 2.46 28.20 -12.50
C ASN A 272 3.20 29.00 -11.42
N GLU A 273 3.72 30.18 -11.78
CA GLU A 273 4.48 31.05 -10.86
C GLU A 273 3.67 31.41 -9.61
N LYS A 274 2.37 31.75 -9.75
CA LYS A 274 1.48 32.01 -8.61
C LYS A 274 1.32 30.83 -7.67
N THR A 275 1.24 29.60 -8.24
CA THR A 275 1.21 28.35 -7.45
C THR A 275 2.49 28.21 -6.64
N HIS A 276 3.65 28.48 -7.27
CA HIS A 276 4.96 28.41 -6.63
C HIS A 276 5.11 29.45 -5.51
N GLU A 277 4.70 30.69 -5.73
CA GLU A 277 4.73 31.76 -4.72
C GLU A 277 3.91 31.41 -3.48
N ILE A 278 2.69 30.86 -3.65
CA ILE A 278 1.84 30.42 -2.54
C ILE A 278 2.54 29.34 -1.72
N ILE A 279 3.10 28.33 -2.39
CA ILE A 279 3.78 27.21 -1.73
C ILE A 279 5.05 27.67 -1.02
N ILE A 280 5.86 28.53 -1.65
CA ILE A 280 7.09 29.07 -1.06
C ILE A 280 6.76 29.90 0.18
N GLY A 281 5.70 30.69 0.15
CA GLY A 281 5.26 31.52 1.27
C GLY A 281 4.81 30.74 2.50
N ASP A 282 4.45 29.47 2.34
CA ASP A 282 3.97 28.59 3.42
C ASP A 282 4.95 27.44 3.76
N LEU A 283 6.21 27.48 3.29
CA LEU A 283 7.20 26.41 3.53
C LEU A 283 7.52 26.22 5.02
N ASP A 284 7.52 27.26 5.81
CA ASP A 284 7.73 27.21 7.26
C ASP A 284 6.60 26.46 8.00
N ARG A 285 5.43 26.37 7.38
CA ARG A 285 4.25 25.62 7.86
C ARG A 285 4.22 24.18 7.35
N SER A 286 5.20 23.76 6.54
CA SER A 286 5.34 22.37 6.09
C SER A 286 6.01 21.51 7.18
N PRO A 287 5.43 20.38 7.54
CA PRO A 287 6.03 19.49 8.54
C PRO A 287 7.39 18.91 8.11
N MET A 288 7.68 18.88 6.80
CA MET A 288 8.98 18.49 6.26
C MET A 288 10.04 19.58 6.48
N PHE A 289 9.69 20.85 6.22
CA PHE A 289 10.66 21.95 6.29
C PHE A 289 10.81 22.49 7.70
N SER A 290 9.84 22.28 8.57
CA SER A 290 9.90 22.62 10.01
C SER A 290 10.64 21.58 10.86
N GLY A 291 11.09 20.45 10.29
CA GLY A 291 11.74 19.37 11.02
C GLY A 291 10.82 18.50 11.87
N LYS A 292 9.48 18.64 11.71
CA LYS A 292 8.50 17.83 12.44
C LYS A 292 8.40 16.39 11.90
N ILE A 293 8.64 16.19 10.60
CA ILE A 293 8.88 14.91 9.96
C ILE A 293 10.39 14.67 9.96
N GLU A 294 10.83 13.59 10.62
CA GLU A 294 12.22 13.15 10.65
C GLU A 294 12.57 12.25 9.46
N GLY A 295 11.54 11.61 8.90
CA GLY A 295 11.65 10.64 7.82
C GLY A 295 12.15 11.26 6.51
N VAL A 296 13.10 10.59 5.86
CA VAL A 296 13.56 10.98 4.53
C VAL A 296 12.50 10.63 3.48
N GLY A 297 12.23 11.56 2.56
CA GLY A 297 11.34 11.30 1.43
C GLY A 297 11.95 10.26 0.48
N PRO A 298 11.20 9.22 0.10
CA PRO A 298 11.68 8.26 -0.88
C PRO A 298 11.88 8.91 -2.27
N ARG A 299 12.82 8.40 -3.02
CA ARG A 299 13.26 8.95 -4.32
C ARG A 299 12.13 9.20 -5.32
N TYR A 300 11.06 8.41 -5.29
CA TYR A 300 10.00 8.41 -6.31
C TYR A 300 8.73 9.19 -5.92
N CYS A 301 8.66 9.78 -4.72
CA CYS A 301 7.49 10.53 -4.26
C CYS A 301 7.89 11.87 -3.63
N PRO A 302 8.55 12.79 -4.39
CA PRO A 302 8.79 14.12 -3.89
C PRO A 302 7.46 14.87 -3.77
N SER A 303 7.26 15.58 -2.67
CA SER A 303 6.13 16.48 -2.52
C SER A 303 6.27 17.68 -3.47
N ILE A 304 5.18 18.41 -3.72
CA ILE A 304 5.24 19.58 -4.61
C ILE A 304 6.12 20.67 -3.99
N GLU A 305 6.06 20.88 -2.68
CA GLU A 305 6.92 21.79 -1.97
C GLU A 305 8.41 21.45 -2.12
N ASP A 306 8.76 20.16 -2.08
CA ASP A 306 10.13 19.68 -2.29
C ASP A 306 10.61 19.90 -3.75
N LYS A 307 9.73 19.66 -4.73
CA LYS A 307 10.04 19.94 -6.14
C LYS A 307 10.31 21.42 -6.40
N ILE A 308 9.44 22.30 -5.89
CA ILE A 308 9.58 23.74 -6.09
C ILE A 308 10.83 24.26 -5.38
N PHE A 309 11.11 23.76 -4.18
CA PHE A 309 12.31 24.15 -3.44
C PHE A 309 13.61 23.71 -4.14
N ARG A 310 13.66 22.44 -4.64
CA ARG A 310 14.87 21.89 -5.29
C ARG A 310 15.07 22.39 -6.72
N PHE A 311 14.01 22.70 -7.44
CA PHE A 311 14.04 23.10 -8.85
C PHE A 311 13.49 24.52 -9.05
N LYS A 312 14.07 25.48 -8.33
CA LYS A 312 13.62 26.90 -8.32
C LYS A 312 13.58 27.55 -9.71
N ASP A 313 14.44 27.08 -10.62
CA ASP A 313 14.52 27.63 -11.99
C ASP A 313 13.36 27.14 -12.89
N LYS A 314 12.63 26.13 -12.47
CA LYS A 314 11.47 25.63 -13.21
C LYS A 314 10.23 26.44 -12.91
N LYS A 315 9.67 27.09 -13.93
CA LYS A 315 8.45 27.89 -13.83
C LYS A 315 7.16 27.06 -13.68
N SER A 316 7.22 25.76 -14.01
CA SER A 316 6.05 24.88 -13.92
C SER A 316 6.43 23.42 -13.72
N HIS A 317 5.54 22.67 -13.07
CA HIS A 317 5.58 21.20 -12.93
C HIS A 317 4.31 20.60 -13.51
N GLN A 318 4.46 19.52 -14.27
CA GLN A 318 3.33 18.81 -14.88
C GLN A 318 2.48 18.11 -13.81
N ILE A 319 1.17 18.12 -14.03
CA ILE A 319 0.16 17.49 -13.21
C ILE A 319 -0.69 16.61 -14.14
N PHE A 320 -0.79 15.31 -13.81
CA PHE A 320 -1.73 14.42 -14.47
C PHE A 320 -3.04 14.37 -13.68
N ILE A 321 -4.14 14.62 -14.35
CA ILE A 321 -5.48 14.63 -13.79
C ILE A 321 -6.09 13.26 -14.08
N GLU A 322 -6.15 12.41 -13.07
CA GLU A 322 -6.40 10.99 -13.19
C GLU A 322 -7.69 10.61 -12.46
N PRO A 323 -8.70 10.01 -13.14
CA PRO A 323 -9.87 9.46 -12.46
C PRO A 323 -9.46 8.33 -11.50
N GLU A 324 -10.06 8.28 -10.32
CA GLU A 324 -9.83 7.18 -9.37
C GLU A 324 -10.67 5.92 -9.68
N GLY A 325 -11.63 6.02 -10.61
CA GLY A 325 -12.46 4.91 -11.06
C GLY A 325 -13.59 5.38 -11.98
N LEU A 326 -14.21 4.42 -12.66
CA LEU A 326 -15.33 4.69 -13.61
C LEU A 326 -16.57 5.25 -12.94
N ASN A 327 -16.81 4.84 -11.70
CA ASN A 327 -17.95 5.25 -10.88
C ASN A 327 -17.54 6.18 -9.72
N SER A 328 -16.33 6.74 -9.78
CA SER A 328 -15.81 7.66 -8.77
C SER A 328 -16.01 9.11 -9.21
N ASP A 329 -16.39 9.97 -8.25
CA ASP A 329 -16.40 11.41 -8.45
C ASP A 329 -15.07 12.07 -8.08
N LEU A 330 -14.09 11.23 -7.68
CA LEU A 330 -12.78 11.68 -7.21
C LEU A 330 -11.75 11.66 -8.33
N ILE A 331 -11.03 12.75 -8.39
CA ILE A 331 -9.87 12.92 -9.28
C ILE A 331 -8.60 12.97 -8.44
N TYR A 332 -7.59 12.26 -8.90
CA TYR A 332 -6.24 12.23 -8.35
C TYR A 332 -5.32 13.14 -9.18
N PRO A 333 -4.95 14.35 -8.71
CA PRO A 333 -4.01 15.21 -9.41
C PRO A 333 -2.57 14.76 -9.14
N ASN A 334 -2.09 13.84 -9.95
CA ASN A 334 -0.76 13.24 -9.80
C ASN A 334 0.33 14.28 -10.10
N GLY A 335 1.22 14.47 -9.16
CA GLY A 335 2.33 15.42 -9.29
C GLY A 335 2.36 16.51 -8.23
N ILE A 336 1.27 16.68 -7.46
CA ILE A 336 1.13 17.66 -6.38
C ILE A 336 0.90 17.03 -5.01
N SER A 337 1.52 15.87 -4.74
CA SER A 337 1.54 15.34 -3.36
C SER A 337 2.08 16.37 -2.40
N THR A 338 1.43 16.55 -1.25
CA THR A 338 1.77 17.61 -0.30
C THR A 338 1.39 17.26 1.12
N SER A 339 2.07 17.88 2.07
CA SER A 339 1.72 17.88 3.48
C SER A 339 1.45 19.30 4.03
N LEU A 340 1.37 20.29 3.17
CA LEU A 340 1.05 21.67 3.56
C LEU A 340 -0.32 21.80 4.25
N PRO A 341 -0.54 22.85 5.05
CA PRO A 341 -1.82 23.08 5.72
C PRO A 341 -3.00 23.18 4.75
N LYS A 342 -4.20 22.87 5.23
CA LYS A 342 -5.43 22.83 4.42
C LYS A 342 -5.70 24.16 3.69
N ASP A 343 -5.54 25.29 4.37
CA ASP A 343 -5.73 26.61 3.78
C ASP A 343 -4.73 26.93 2.66
N CYS A 344 -3.49 26.46 2.80
CA CYS A 344 -2.50 26.56 1.73
C CYS A 344 -2.89 25.65 0.55
N GLN A 345 -3.33 24.42 0.81
CA GLN A 345 -3.79 23.50 -0.25
C GLN A 345 -4.96 24.10 -1.04
N GLU A 346 -5.94 24.72 -0.38
CA GLU A 346 -7.04 25.45 -1.04
C GLU A 346 -6.53 26.54 -1.97
N LYS A 347 -5.58 27.36 -1.52
CA LYS A 347 -5.04 28.48 -2.28
C LYS A 347 -4.23 27.99 -3.50
N PHE A 348 -3.26 27.09 -3.30
CA PHE A 348 -2.40 26.69 -4.40
C PHE A 348 -3.13 25.80 -5.42
N VAL A 349 -4.04 24.93 -4.99
CA VAL A 349 -4.84 24.13 -5.93
C VAL A 349 -5.67 25.03 -6.82
N ARG A 350 -6.36 26.03 -6.27
CA ARG A 350 -7.17 26.96 -7.06
C ARG A 350 -6.37 27.96 -7.89
N SER A 351 -5.06 28.02 -7.74
CA SER A 351 -4.19 28.81 -8.62
C SER A 351 -3.77 28.06 -9.89
N ILE A 352 -4.05 26.74 -9.97
CA ILE A 352 -3.72 25.87 -11.10
C ILE A 352 -4.81 26.01 -12.17
N GLU A 353 -4.39 26.14 -13.44
CA GLU A 353 -5.29 26.22 -14.59
C GLU A 353 -6.24 25.01 -14.64
N GLY A 354 -7.54 25.28 -14.76
CA GLY A 354 -8.62 24.29 -14.72
C GLY A 354 -9.09 23.91 -13.33
N PHE A 355 -8.45 24.39 -12.27
CA PHE A 355 -8.79 24.11 -10.88
C PHE A 355 -9.29 25.35 -10.10
N GLU A 356 -9.60 26.45 -10.77
CA GLU A 356 -10.00 27.71 -10.14
C GLU A 356 -11.19 27.56 -9.21
N SER A 357 -12.12 26.67 -9.56
CA SER A 357 -13.31 26.33 -8.77
C SER A 357 -13.20 25.00 -8.05
N ALA A 358 -11.99 24.43 -7.93
CA ALA A 358 -11.78 23.09 -7.41
C ALA A 358 -12.34 22.92 -5.98
N LYS A 359 -13.13 21.87 -5.80
CA LYS A 359 -13.63 21.40 -4.51
C LYS A 359 -12.74 20.25 -4.02
N ILE A 360 -11.93 20.53 -3.01
CA ILE A 360 -11.13 19.50 -2.35
C ILE A 360 -12.05 18.66 -1.47
N THR A 361 -12.13 17.36 -1.74
CA THR A 361 -12.94 16.40 -0.97
C THR A 361 -12.12 15.69 0.11
N GLN A 362 -10.82 15.55 -0.14
CA GLN A 362 -9.84 15.03 0.81
C GLN A 362 -8.55 15.82 0.64
N TYR A 363 -8.01 16.35 1.73
CA TYR A 363 -6.73 17.04 1.68
C TYR A 363 -5.56 16.07 1.49
N GLY A 364 -4.51 16.54 0.84
CA GLY A 364 -3.24 15.87 0.76
C GLY A 364 -2.60 15.74 2.15
N TYR A 365 -1.87 14.67 2.36
CA TYR A 365 -1.18 14.40 3.62
C TYR A 365 0.10 13.62 3.38
N ALA A 366 1.03 13.72 4.32
CA ALA A 366 2.18 12.83 4.40
C ALA A 366 1.92 11.72 5.42
N VAL A 367 2.51 10.55 5.18
CA VAL A 367 2.61 9.45 6.14
C VAL A 367 4.07 9.25 6.48
N GLU A 368 4.41 9.27 7.74
CA GLU A 368 5.72 8.90 8.26
C GLU A 368 5.61 7.57 9.02
N TYR A 369 6.51 6.63 8.75
CA TYR A 369 6.42 5.26 9.28
C TYR A 369 7.81 4.64 9.51
N ASP A 370 7.87 3.60 10.34
CA ASP A 370 9.11 2.86 10.60
C ASP A 370 9.45 1.96 9.40
N PHE A 371 10.72 1.96 9.04
CA PHE A 371 11.31 0.97 8.15
C PHE A 371 12.59 0.39 8.76
N PHE A 372 13.00 -0.78 8.29
CA PHE A 372 14.18 -1.49 8.78
C PHE A 372 15.25 -1.54 7.70
N ASP A 373 16.51 -1.45 8.11
CA ASP A 373 17.65 -1.43 7.20
C ASP A 373 17.71 -2.74 6.38
N PRO A 374 17.57 -2.70 5.04
CA PRO A 374 17.59 -3.90 4.21
C PRO A 374 18.92 -4.65 4.24
N ARG A 375 20.02 -4.03 4.71
CA ARG A 375 21.32 -4.69 4.91
C ARG A 375 21.28 -5.73 6.03
N GLU A 376 20.29 -5.66 6.92
CA GLU A 376 20.04 -6.67 7.95
C GLU A 376 19.25 -7.89 7.46
N LEU A 377 18.96 -7.96 6.15
CA LEU A 377 18.35 -9.11 5.50
C LEU A 377 19.38 -9.95 4.74
N HIS A 378 19.09 -11.22 4.58
CA HIS A 378 19.71 -12.07 3.57
C HIS A 378 19.14 -11.77 2.18
N GLU A 379 19.74 -12.29 1.12
CA GLU A 379 19.24 -12.15 -0.25
C GLU A 379 17.83 -12.75 -0.43
N THR A 380 17.46 -13.70 0.42
CA THR A 380 16.12 -14.31 0.51
C THR A 380 15.09 -13.42 1.21
N LEU A 381 15.45 -12.20 1.62
CA LEU A 381 14.66 -11.30 2.46
C LEU A 381 14.40 -11.82 3.89
N GLU A 382 15.01 -12.93 4.29
CA GLU A 382 15.01 -13.41 5.68
C GLU A 382 15.87 -12.48 6.55
N THR A 383 15.38 -12.17 7.76
CA THR A 383 16.16 -11.35 8.69
C THR A 383 17.38 -12.11 9.22
N ARG A 384 18.53 -11.42 9.36
CA ARG A 384 19.75 -12.03 9.92
C ARG A 384 19.65 -12.33 11.40
N LYS A 385 18.78 -11.64 12.13
CA LYS A 385 18.62 -11.74 13.59
C LYS A 385 17.64 -12.82 14.03
N ILE A 386 16.54 -12.99 13.29
CA ILE A 386 15.47 -13.94 13.63
C ILE A 386 15.25 -14.86 12.45
N LYS A 387 15.50 -16.15 12.65
CA LYS A 387 15.27 -17.18 11.65
C LYS A 387 13.78 -17.32 11.30
N ASN A 388 13.50 -17.55 10.03
CA ASN A 388 12.14 -17.74 9.49
C ASN A 388 11.25 -16.48 9.58
N LEU A 389 11.82 -15.30 9.84
CA LEU A 389 11.16 -14.01 9.77
C LEU A 389 11.65 -13.27 8.52
N TYR A 390 10.72 -12.93 7.63
CA TYR A 390 11.00 -12.26 6.35
C TYR A 390 10.34 -10.89 6.30
N PHE A 391 10.99 -9.94 5.65
CA PHE A 391 10.44 -8.61 5.42
C PHE A 391 10.30 -8.36 3.92
N ALA A 392 9.13 -7.88 3.47
CA ALA A 392 8.90 -7.53 2.07
C ALA A 392 8.11 -6.22 1.94
N GLY A 393 8.52 -5.39 0.98
CA GLY A 393 7.86 -4.14 0.68
C GLY A 393 8.40 -2.96 1.48
N GLN A 394 7.53 -2.00 1.83
CA GLN A 394 7.93 -0.73 2.44
C GLN A 394 8.62 -0.89 3.80
N ILE A 395 8.39 -1.99 4.50
CA ILE A 395 9.07 -2.30 5.77
C ILE A 395 10.61 -2.31 5.64
N ASN A 396 11.15 -2.63 4.47
CA ASN A 396 12.58 -2.62 4.18
C ASN A 396 12.99 -1.58 3.12
N GLY A 397 12.17 -0.54 2.96
CA GLY A 397 12.54 0.66 2.21
C GLY A 397 12.13 0.69 0.76
N THR A 398 11.32 -0.26 0.24
CA THR A 398 10.72 -0.10 -1.10
C THR A 398 9.73 1.07 -1.11
N THR A 399 9.54 1.70 -2.25
CA THR A 399 8.78 2.95 -2.35
C THR A 399 7.64 2.91 -3.37
N GLY A 400 7.43 1.79 -4.06
CA GLY A 400 6.37 1.59 -5.05
C GLY A 400 5.61 0.30 -4.84
N TYR A 401 4.45 0.18 -5.49
CA TYR A 401 3.62 -1.02 -5.46
C TYR A 401 4.33 -2.20 -6.11
N GLU A 402 5.02 -1.93 -7.21
CA GLU A 402 5.69 -2.92 -8.04
C GLU A 402 6.90 -3.53 -7.33
N GLU A 403 7.72 -2.70 -6.69
CA GLU A 403 8.87 -3.16 -5.90
C GLU A 403 8.41 -3.96 -4.68
N ALA A 404 7.34 -3.52 -4.03
CA ALA A 404 6.76 -4.23 -2.91
C ALA A 404 6.20 -5.60 -3.32
N ALA A 405 5.48 -5.65 -4.45
CA ALA A 405 4.95 -6.88 -5.03
C ALA A 405 6.06 -7.86 -5.40
N ALA A 406 7.14 -7.37 -6.06
CA ALA A 406 8.29 -8.19 -6.43
C ALA A 406 8.94 -8.83 -5.19
N GLN A 407 9.17 -8.07 -4.13
CA GLN A 407 9.71 -8.61 -2.88
C GLN A 407 8.76 -9.60 -2.20
N GLY A 408 7.45 -9.36 -2.28
CA GLY A 408 6.46 -10.30 -1.75
C GLY A 408 6.47 -11.64 -2.49
N LEU A 409 6.65 -11.62 -3.80
CA LEU A 409 6.70 -12.82 -4.64
C LEU A 409 7.94 -13.68 -4.34
N VAL A 410 9.12 -13.06 -4.17
CA VAL A 410 10.40 -13.73 -3.85
C VAL A 410 10.41 -14.32 -2.45
#